data_cb51f46b8414af8574a90aa6c6b70c20
#
_entry.id   cb51f46b8414af8574a90aa6c6b70c20
#
_cell.length_a   1.000
_cell.length_b   1.000
_cell.length_c   1.000
_cell.angle_alpha   90.00
_cell.angle_beta   90.00
_cell.angle_gamma   90.00
#
_symmetry.space_group_name_H-M   'P 1'
#
loop_
_entity.id
_entity.type
_entity.pdbx_description
1 polymer ?
#
loop_
_entity_poly.entity_id
_entity_poly.type
_entity_poly.pdbx_seq_one_letter_code
_entity_poly.pdbx_strand_id
1 'polypeptide(L)'
;MEKNKEIFGLPLMFWGLWVTLLILWMGRFVTSFLSMYLVSDMHVSAGVAGTIVSMYGFGGIFGCLYGGALSDRFGRPAMIVIGNLGSAVMLVLLACIGNPWIMAITLLIYGAISSMPTPAVAAYVSDVVPFRKQKRAYSLQTWAANFGFAIGPIIANQLVKISYSLMFYAEAAVLVFATLLMMAFFKEAGLGVHGVGRSVKRSVERSVEQPVERSGTAQTAQSQQSKFSIWRSYRRACTDKALMSMVVLMFLYTLAYYQIVSGLPISMTQIGLGTDEYSSLLTINGGILCLLQIPAIALFQRMSNTRVLVLGMSITAVGYAFQIGADSWVTFAIATVLWTLGELGTFPIAATTVANIAPKDVRGTYQGLYNLVWSLSNAFSPLVGGWILNAFGSHVLWTCCTVMFVIVAIGFYVTRGPRERAAARNL
;
A
#
# COMPACT_ATOMS: atom_id res chain seq x y z
N MET A 1 -5.61 7.45 -37.06
CA MET A 1 -4.45 7.34 -36.14
C MET A 1 -4.30 8.67 -35.40
N GLU A 2 -5.07 8.92 -34.35
CA GLU A 2 -4.86 10.09 -33.48
C GLU A 2 -3.55 9.93 -32.75
N LYS A 3 -2.64 10.88 -32.94
CA LYS A 3 -1.41 11.00 -32.19
C LYS A 3 -1.78 11.01 -30.70
N ASN A 4 -1.41 9.97 -29.93
CA ASN A 4 -1.47 10.00 -28.47
C ASN A 4 -0.77 11.29 -27.99
N LYS A 5 -1.57 12.27 -27.56
CA LYS A 5 -1.01 13.50 -26.97
C LYS A 5 -0.17 13.11 -25.78
N GLU A 6 1.14 13.24 -25.90
CA GLU A 6 2.07 13.09 -24.79
C GLU A 6 2.24 14.43 -24.09
N ILE A 7 2.07 14.44 -22.77
CA ILE A 7 2.35 15.59 -21.92
C ILE A 7 3.57 15.19 -21.07
N PHE A 8 4.61 16.00 -21.08
CA PHE A 8 5.89 15.69 -20.43
C PHE A 8 6.41 14.28 -20.76
N GLY A 9 6.20 13.83 -21.99
CA GLY A 9 6.69 12.55 -22.47
C GLY A 9 5.93 11.31 -21.95
N LEU A 10 4.76 11.46 -21.34
CA LEU A 10 3.85 10.39 -20.92
C LEU A 10 2.48 10.57 -21.58
N PRO A 11 1.75 9.47 -21.85
CA PRO A 11 0.43 9.53 -22.46
C PRO A 11 -0.56 10.34 -21.61
N LEU A 12 -1.47 11.09 -22.26
CA LEU A 12 -2.53 11.85 -21.57
C LEU A 12 -3.35 10.97 -20.62
N MET A 13 -3.61 9.72 -21.00
CA MET A 13 -4.32 8.73 -20.19
C MET A 13 -3.61 8.41 -18.87
N PHE A 14 -2.29 8.42 -18.86
CA PHE A 14 -1.53 8.28 -17.60
C PHE A 14 -1.77 9.48 -16.70
N TRP A 15 -1.79 10.70 -17.22
CA TRP A 15 -2.02 11.91 -16.42
C TRP A 15 -3.43 11.96 -15.86
N GLY A 16 -4.45 11.51 -16.59
CA GLY A 16 -5.80 11.36 -16.07
C GLY A 16 -5.86 10.40 -14.87
N LEU A 17 -5.23 9.24 -14.98
CA LEU A 17 -5.10 8.30 -13.87
C LEU A 17 -4.29 8.90 -12.71
N TRP A 18 -3.18 9.60 -13.00
CA TRP A 18 -2.30 10.19 -11.99
C TRP A 18 -3.00 11.26 -11.15
N VAL A 19 -3.73 12.17 -11.78
CA VAL A 19 -4.54 13.19 -11.08
C VAL A 19 -5.63 12.53 -10.23
N THR A 20 -6.31 11.52 -10.77
CA THR A 20 -7.30 10.74 -10.01
C THR A 20 -6.67 10.10 -8.77
N LEU A 21 -5.52 9.45 -8.92
CA LEU A 21 -4.80 8.84 -7.79
C LEU A 21 -4.34 9.88 -6.76
N LEU A 22 -3.85 11.04 -7.21
CA LEU A 22 -3.47 12.13 -6.31
C LEU A 22 -4.67 12.58 -5.44
N ILE A 23 -5.82 12.81 -6.07
CA ILE A 23 -7.05 13.19 -5.36
C ILE A 23 -7.48 12.10 -4.37
N LEU A 24 -7.42 10.83 -4.78
CA LEU A 24 -7.75 9.68 -3.93
C LEU A 24 -6.81 9.58 -2.71
N TRP A 25 -5.51 9.81 -2.88
CA TRP A 25 -4.57 9.79 -1.77
C TRP A 25 -4.75 10.98 -0.81
N MET A 26 -5.06 12.17 -1.36
CA MET A 26 -5.38 13.35 -0.54
C MET A 26 -6.67 13.17 0.26
N GLY A 27 -7.63 12.40 -0.26
CA GLY A 27 -8.93 12.16 0.37
C GLY A 27 -8.99 10.89 1.23
N ARG A 28 -7.89 10.19 1.46
CA ARG A 28 -7.86 8.94 2.22
C ARG A 28 -7.69 9.22 3.72
N PHE A 29 -8.79 9.60 4.36
CA PHE A 29 -8.81 10.08 5.73
C PHE A 29 -9.09 8.99 6.76
N VAL A 30 -10.07 8.15 6.49
CA VAL A 30 -10.67 7.21 7.45
C VAL A 30 -9.63 6.24 8.00
N THR A 31 -8.81 5.64 7.16
CA THR A 31 -7.84 4.64 7.60
C THR A 31 -6.81 5.19 8.59
N SER A 32 -6.48 6.48 8.53
CA SER A 32 -5.52 7.11 9.44
C SER A 32 -6.15 7.53 10.78
N PHE A 33 -7.40 7.96 10.78
CA PHE A 33 -8.08 8.48 11.97
C PHE A 33 -9.03 7.47 12.64
N LEU A 34 -9.26 6.31 12.01
CA LEU A 34 -10.23 5.32 12.48
C LEU A 34 -9.93 4.82 13.90
N SER A 35 -8.67 4.54 14.23
CA SER A 35 -8.30 4.07 15.57
C SER A 35 -8.61 5.12 16.64
N MET A 36 -8.36 6.39 16.33
CA MET A 36 -8.63 7.51 17.23
C MET A 36 -10.16 7.72 17.40
N TYR A 37 -10.91 7.68 16.31
CA TYR A 37 -12.37 7.72 16.33
C TYR A 37 -12.97 6.64 17.26
N LEU A 38 -12.51 5.40 17.11
CA LEU A 38 -13.01 4.28 17.92
C LEU A 38 -12.76 4.48 19.41
N VAL A 39 -11.57 4.99 19.77
CA VAL A 39 -11.21 5.17 21.19
C VAL A 39 -11.79 6.46 21.75
N SER A 40 -11.71 7.58 21.03
CA SER A 40 -12.09 8.90 21.55
C SER A 40 -13.59 9.17 21.49
N ASP A 41 -14.27 8.75 20.40
CA ASP A 41 -15.68 9.07 20.14
C ASP A 41 -16.60 7.88 20.50
N MET A 42 -16.22 6.66 20.11
CA MET A 42 -17.00 5.46 20.44
C MET A 42 -16.65 4.85 21.81
N HIS A 43 -15.63 5.36 22.49
CA HIS A 43 -15.18 4.93 23.83
C HIS A 43 -14.90 3.42 23.96
N VAL A 44 -14.45 2.77 22.88
CA VAL A 44 -14.06 1.35 22.94
C VAL A 44 -12.61 1.21 23.43
N SER A 45 -12.31 0.05 24.04
CA SER A 45 -10.93 -0.23 24.47
C SER A 45 -9.96 -0.34 23.29
N ALA A 46 -8.68 -0.09 23.53
CA ALA A 46 -7.62 -0.20 22.49
C ALA A 46 -7.60 -1.57 21.79
N GLY A 47 -7.86 -2.65 22.54
CA GLY A 47 -7.93 -4.00 21.99
C GLY A 47 -9.10 -4.20 21.03
N VAL A 48 -10.28 -3.66 21.37
CA VAL A 48 -11.46 -3.69 20.50
C VAL A 48 -11.22 -2.82 19.27
N ALA A 49 -10.69 -1.60 19.44
CA ALA A 49 -10.34 -0.71 18.33
C ALA A 49 -9.36 -1.38 17.35
N GLY A 50 -8.29 -1.99 17.85
CA GLY A 50 -7.33 -2.75 17.04
C GLY A 50 -7.98 -3.91 16.27
N THR A 51 -8.90 -4.64 16.91
CA THR A 51 -9.66 -5.73 16.26
C THR A 51 -10.54 -5.20 15.13
N ILE A 52 -11.26 -4.11 15.36
CA ILE A 52 -12.14 -3.49 14.36
C ILE A 52 -11.34 -2.98 13.16
N VAL A 53 -10.24 -2.26 13.41
CA VAL A 53 -9.36 -1.74 12.34
C VAL A 53 -8.73 -2.88 11.54
N SER A 54 -8.36 -3.99 12.20
CA SER A 54 -7.78 -5.15 11.52
C SER A 54 -8.71 -5.79 10.49
N MET A 55 -10.04 -5.68 10.66
CA MET A 55 -11.03 -6.20 9.72
C MET A 55 -10.88 -5.56 8.33
N TYR A 56 -10.55 -4.26 8.26
CA TYR A 56 -10.21 -3.61 7.00
C TYR A 56 -9.03 -4.29 6.30
N GLY A 57 -7.96 -4.60 7.03
CA GLY A 57 -6.80 -5.30 6.49
C GLY A 57 -7.12 -6.72 6.02
N PHE A 58 -7.89 -7.49 6.81
CA PHE A 58 -8.33 -8.83 6.41
C PHE A 58 -9.21 -8.77 5.14
N GLY A 59 -10.14 -7.83 5.06
CA GLY A 59 -10.90 -7.58 3.85
C GLY A 59 -9.99 -7.28 2.65
N GLY A 60 -8.98 -6.45 2.84
CA GLY A 60 -8.00 -6.09 1.82
C GLY A 60 -7.26 -7.29 1.21
N ILE A 61 -6.94 -8.31 2.00
CA ILE A 61 -6.33 -9.56 1.51
C ILE A 61 -7.26 -10.22 0.49
N PHE A 62 -8.54 -10.38 0.82
CA PHE A 62 -9.54 -10.97 -0.09
C PHE A 62 -9.72 -10.09 -1.34
N GLY A 63 -9.81 -8.77 -1.16
CA GLY A 63 -9.94 -7.82 -2.25
C GLY A 63 -8.78 -7.90 -3.27
N CYS A 64 -7.56 -7.95 -2.81
CA CYS A 64 -6.38 -8.10 -3.67
C CYS A 64 -6.34 -9.46 -4.39
N LEU A 65 -6.69 -10.55 -3.70
CA LEU A 65 -6.68 -11.89 -4.29
C LEU A 65 -7.72 -12.05 -5.41
N TYR A 66 -8.94 -11.59 -5.16
CA TYR A 66 -10.04 -11.73 -6.15
C TYR A 66 -10.05 -10.59 -7.17
N GLY A 67 -9.55 -9.40 -6.81
CA GLY A 67 -9.57 -8.20 -7.65
C GLY A 67 -8.84 -8.40 -8.99
N GLY A 68 -7.72 -9.13 -9.00
CA GLY A 68 -7.01 -9.47 -10.23
C GLY A 68 -7.86 -10.29 -11.20
N ALA A 69 -8.43 -11.39 -10.73
CA ALA A 69 -9.29 -12.27 -11.53
C ALA A 69 -10.56 -11.58 -12.03
N LEU A 70 -11.18 -10.76 -11.18
CA LEU A 70 -12.35 -9.96 -11.58
C LEU A 70 -11.97 -8.87 -12.59
N SER A 71 -10.81 -8.24 -12.42
CA SER A 71 -10.29 -7.23 -13.36
C SER A 71 -10.05 -7.82 -14.77
N ASP A 72 -9.55 -9.05 -14.85
CA ASP A 72 -9.38 -9.74 -16.13
C ASP A 72 -10.71 -10.08 -16.80
N ARG A 73 -11.76 -10.37 -16.00
CA ARG A 73 -13.10 -10.73 -16.51
C ARG A 73 -13.94 -9.51 -16.89
N PHE A 74 -13.99 -8.49 -16.05
CA PHE A 74 -14.85 -7.30 -16.24
C PHE A 74 -14.15 -6.14 -16.92
N GLY A 75 -12.82 -6.20 -17.05
CA GLY A 75 -11.99 -5.13 -17.55
C GLY A 75 -11.48 -4.18 -16.46
N ARG A 76 -10.27 -3.66 -16.68
CA ARG A 76 -9.55 -2.85 -15.67
C ARG A 76 -10.27 -1.56 -15.29
N PRO A 77 -10.78 -0.73 -16.24
CA PRO A 77 -11.51 0.49 -15.88
C PRO A 77 -12.80 0.21 -15.09
N ALA A 78 -13.54 -0.84 -15.46
CA ALA A 78 -14.77 -1.22 -14.76
C ALA A 78 -14.48 -1.60 -13.29
N MET A 79 -13.41 -2.36 -13.04
CA MET A 79 -13.01 -2.73 -11.67
C MET A 79 -12.61 -1.53 -10.83
N ILE A 80 -11.92 -0.54 -11.40
CA ILE A 80 -11.57 0.69 -10.68
C ILE A 80 -12.84 1.48 -10.32
N VAL A 81 -13.77 1.61 -11.25
CA VAL A 81 -15.05 2.32 -11.03
C VAL A 81 -15.89 1.60 -9.96
N ILE A 82 -16.08 0.28 -10.10
CA ILE A 82 -16.88 -0.54 -9.15
C ILE A 82 -16.26 -0.49 -7.76
N GLY A 83 -14.93 -0.62 -7.65
CA GLY A 83 -14.22 -0.58 -6.38
C GLY A 83 -14.34 0.77 -5.69
N ASN A 84 -14.16 1.87 -6.41
CA ASN A 84 -14.27 3.22 -5.84
C ASN A 84 -15.70 3.56 -5.43
N LEU A 85 -16.71 3.31 -6.30
CA LEU A 85 -18.10 3.59 -5.97
C LEU A 85 -18.62 2.68 -4.86
N GLY A 86 -18.27 1.40 -4.89
CA GLY A 86 -18.60 0.48 -3.80
C GLY A 86 -17.96 0.90 -2.47
N SER A 87 -16.73 1.40 -2.51
CA SER A 87 -16.03 1.97 -1.34
C SER A 87 -16.77 3.21 -0.81
N ALA A 88 -17.24 4.09 -1.70
CA ALA A 88 -17.99 5.27 -1.31
C ALA A 88 -19.30 4.89 -0.59
N VAL A 89 -20.02 3.89 -1.09
CA VAL A 89 -21.24 3.37 -0.42
C VAL A 89 -20.89 2.81 0.97
N MET A 90 -19.80 2.04 1.11
CA MET A 90 -19.38 1.50 2.41
C MET A 90 -19.02 2.60 3.41
N LEU A 91 -18.36 3.68 2.96
CA LEU A 91 -18.03 4.83 3.80
C LEU A 91 -19.29 5.56 4.29
N VAL A 92 -20.28 5.77 3.42
CA VAL A 92 -21.57 6.34 3.82
C VAL A 92 -22.27 5.45 4.86
N LEU A 93 -22.23 4.14 4.70
CA LEU A 93 -22.75 3.21 5.69
C LEU A 93 -21.99 3.31 7.02
N LEU A 94 -20.64 3.35 6.98
CA LEU A 94 -19.81 3.50 8.19
C LEU A 94 -20.14 4.79 8.95
N ALA A 95 -20.44 5.88 8.26
CA ALA A 95 -20.82 7.16 8.88
C ALA A 95 -22.15 7.07 9.69
N CYS A 96 -23.02 6.10 9.36
CA CYS A 96 -24.35 5.91 10.00
C CYS A 96 -24.33 4.83 11.10
N ILE A 97 -23.22 4.07 11.26
CA ILE A 97 -23.14 2.94 12.18
C ILE A 97 -22.64 3.39 13.55
N GLY A 98 -23.46 3.25 14.58
CA GLY A 98 -23.06 3.48 15.97
C GLY A 98 -22.62 2.22 16.73
N ASN A 99 -22.76 1.03 16.15
CA ASN A 99 -22.37 -0.21 16.81
C ASN A 99 -20.98 -0.67 16.34
N PRO A 100 -19.99 -0.84 17.26
CA PRO A 100 -18.62 -1.23 16.92
C PRO A 100 -18.52 -2.55 16.14
N TRP A 101 -19.33 -3.55 16.47
CA TRP A 101 -19.26 -4.87 15.82
C TRP A 101 -19.84 -4.87 14.41
N ILE A 102 -20.93 -4.09 14.19
CA ILE A 102 -21.47 -3.88 12.84
C ILE A 102 -20.44 -3.11 12.01
N MET A 103 -19.76 -2.13 12.60
CA MET A 103 -18.65 -1.40 11.97
C MET A 103 -17.51 -2.35 11.56
N ALA A 104 -17.14 -3.32 12.41
CA ALA A 104 -16.11 -4.32 12.09
C ALA A 104 -16.45 -5.12 10.82
N ILE A 105 -17.70 -5.60 10.71
CA ILE A 105 -18.16 -6.34 9.52
C ILE A 105 -18.17 -5.44 8.29
N THR A 106 -18.63 -4.20 8.44
CA THR A 106 -18.67 -3.22 7.34
C THR A 106 -17.24 -2.86 6.88
N LEU A 107 -16.28 -2.75 7.81
CA LEU A 107 -14.87 -2.53 7.50
C LEU A 107 -14.24 -3.71 6.76
N LEU A 108 -14.61 -4.94 7.10
CA LEU A 108 -14.15 -6.13 6.35
C LEU A 108 -14.61 -6.06 4.88
N ILE A 109 -15.87 -5.72 4.67
CA ILE A 109 -16.44 -5.58 3.31
C ILE A 109 -15.81 -4.37 2.60
N TYR A 110 -15.67 -3.24 3.31
CA TYR A 110 -15.00 -2.05 2.77
C TYR A 110 -13.56 -2.34 2.37
N GLY A 111 -12.79 -3.03 3.21
CA GLY A 111 -11.42 -3.44 2.90
C GLY A 111 -11.33 -4.32 1.65
N ALA A 112 -12.25 -5.27 1.50
CA ALA A 112 -12.32 -6.12 0.32
C ALA A 112 -12.59 -5.29 -0.95
N ILE A 113 -13.62 -4.45 -0.94
CA ILE A 113 -14.04 -3.64 -2.10
C ILE A 113 -12.95 -2.60 -2.45
N SER A 114 -12.39 -1.90 -1.47
CA SER A 114 -11.41 -0.82 -1.68
C SER A 114 -10.06 -1.33 -2.19
N SER A 115 -9.74 -2.60 -1.95
CA SER A 115 -8.48 -3.21 -2.40
C SER A 115 -8.57 -3.86 -3.79
N MET A 116 -9.78 -4.15 -4.29
CA MET A 116 -9.99 -4.74 -5.62
C MET A 116 -9.40 -3.91 -6.77
N PRO A 117 -9.42 -2.56 -6.79
CA PRO A 117 -8.82 -1.76 -7.83
C PRO A 117 -7.29 -1.85 -7.91
N THR A 118 -6.61 -2.20 -6.84
CA THR A 118 -5.14 -2.14 -6.75
C THR A 118 -4.42 -2.91 -7.87
N PRO A 119 -4.72 -4.19 -8.13
CA PRO A 119 -4.11 -4.90 -9.25
C PRO A 119 -4.55 -4.35 -10.61
N ALA A 120 -5.77 -3.83 -10.72
CA ALA A 120 -6.28 -3.22 -11.96
C ALA A 120 -5.53 -1.94 -12.32
N VAL A 121 -5.25 -1.07 -11.34
CA VAL A 121 -4.46 0.16 -11.52
C VAL A 121 -3.03 -0.16 -11.97
N ALA A 122 -2.36 -1.10 -11.31
CA ALA A 122 -1.00 -1.50 -11.68
C ALA A 122 -0.93 -2.05 -13.11
N ALA A 123 -1.89 -2.90 -13.47
CA ALA A 123 -2.01 -3.45 -14.80
C ALA A 123 -2.33 -2.36 -15.86
N TYR A 124 -3.22 -1.43 -15.54
CA TYR A 124 -3.56 -0.32 -16.44
C TYR A 124 -2.34 0.56 -16.77
N VAL A 125 -1.52 0.89 -15.79
CA VAL A 125 -0.27 1.65 -16.04
C VAL A 125 0.67 0.90 -16.96
N SER A 126 0.80 -0.42 -16.77
CA SER A 126 1.64 -1.26 -17.62
C SER A 126 1.16 -1.32 -19.07
N ASP A 127 -0.17 -1.20 -19.31
CA ASP A 127 -0.76 -1.22 -20.65
C ASP A 127 -0.66 0.11 -21.38
N VAL A 128 -0.82 1.21 -20.65
CA VAL A 128 -0.90 2.56 -21.22
C VAL A 128 0.49 3.17 -21.40
N VAL A 129 1.44 2.86 -20.50
CA VAL A 129 2.76 3.48 -20.51
C VAL A 129 3.79 2.55 -21.17
N PRO A 130 4.53 3.02 -22.21
CA PRO A 130 5.61 2.26 -22.82
C PRO A 130 6.63 1.77 -21.80
N PHE A 131 7.13 0.53 -21.96
CA PHE A 131 8.02 -0.14 -21.00
C PHE A 131 9.20 0.73 -20.54
N ARG A 132 9.85 1.45 -21.48
CA ARG A 132 10.98 2.36 -21.18
C ARG A 132 10.60 3.52 -20.24
N LYS A 133 9.32 3.92 -20.19
CA LYS A 133 8.81 5.06 -19.39
C LYS A 133 8.11 4.60 -18.10
N GLN A 134 7.88 3.31 -17.90
CA GLN A 134 7.15 2.78 -16.74
C GLN A 134 7.80 3.12 -15.40
N LYS A 135 9.15 3.06 -15.32
CA LYS A 135 9.88 3.46 -14.11
C LYS A 135 9.52 4.87 -13.66
N ARG A 136 9.46 5.81 -14.61
CA ARG A 136 9.07 7.20 -14.34
C ARG A 136 7.60 7.31 -13.92
N ALA A 137 6.72 6.57 -14.56
CA ALA A 137 5.29 6.54 -14.23
C ALA A 137 5.04 6.06 -12.79
N TYR A 138 5.67 4.95 -12.38
CA TYR A 138 5.56 4.44 -11.01
C TYR A 138 6.18 5.38 -9.98
N SER A 139 7.30 6.06 -10.31
CA SER A 139 7.88 7.08 -9.42
C SER A 139 6.93 8.25 -9.20
N LEU A 140 6.25 8.72 -10.25
CA LEU A 140 5.24 9.78 -10.14
C LEU A 140 4.02 9.34 -9.31
N GLN A 141 3.60 8.07 -9.42
CA GLN A 141 2.53 7.54 -8.55
C GLN A 141 2.93 7.50 -7.09
N THR A 142 4.16 7.07 -6.80
CA THR A 142 4.69 7.09 -5.42
C THR A 142 4.76 8.51 -4.88
N TRP A 143 5.18 9.46 -5.70
CA TRP A 143 5.20 10.88 -5.31
C TRP A 143 3.79 11.40 -5.01
N ALA A 144 2.79 11.08 -5.85
CA ALA A 144 1.40 11.45 -5.60
C ALA A 144 0.86 10.86 -4.30
N ALA A 145 1.22 9.61 -3.98
CA ALA A 145 0.84 8.97 -2.72
C ALA A 145 1.44 9.70 -1.51
N ASN A 146 2.74 9.99 -1.55
CA ASN A 146 3.42 10.70 -0.46
C ASN A 146 2.88 12.12 -0.28
N PHE A 147 2.62 12.83 -1.38
CA PHE A 147 2.05 14.17 -1.34
C PHE A 147 0.62 14.15 -0.77
N GLY A 148 -0.20 13.18 -1.19
CA GLY A 148 -1.53 12.98 -0.64
C GLY A 148 -1.48 12.66 0.86
N PHE A 149 -0.55 11.80 1.28
CA PHE A 149 -0.34 11.47 2.68
C PHE A 149 0.18 12.66 3.52
N ALA A 150 0.86 13.64 2.90
CA ALA A 150 1.27 14.87 3.59
C ALA A 150 0.10 15.85 3.81
N ILE A 151 -0.81 15.97 2.83
CA ILE A 151 -1.91 16.96 2.87
C ILE A 151 -3.19 16.38 3.46
N GLY A 152 -3.48 15.10 3.18
CA GLY A 152 -4.70 14.42 3.60
C GLY A 152 -5.01 14.58 5.10
N PRO A 153 -4.07 14.34 6.00
CA PRO A 153 -4.29 14.47 7.44
C PRO A 153 -4.67 15.91 7.88
N ILE A 154 -4.15 16.94 7.22
CA ILE A 154 -4.53 18.33 7.50
C ILE A 154 -6.00 18.55 7.19
N ILE A 155 -6.46 18.09 6.03
CA ILE A 155 -7.86 18.18 5.60
C ILE A 155 -8.74 17.35 6.55
N ALA A 156 -8.35 16.10 6.81
CA ALA A 156 -9.06 15.20 7.70
C ALA A 156 -9.28 15.80 9.09
N ASN A 157 -8.24 16.42 9.65
CA ASN A 157 -8.30 17.05 10.96
C ASN A 157 -9.34 18.20 11.02
N GLN A 158 -9.43 19.03 9.98
CA GLN A 158 -10.46 20.08 9.94
C GLN A 158 -11.87 19.50 9.86
N LEU A 159 -12.05 18.38 9.16
CA LEU A 159 -13.33 17.69 9.09
C LEU A 159 -13.71 17.06 10.43
N VAL A 160 -12.77 16.39 11.09
CA VAL A 160 -12.96 15.73 12.39
C VAL A 160 -13.33 16.75 13.49
N LYS A 161 -12.80 17.98 13.47
CA LYS A 161 -13.19 19.05 14.39
C LYS A 161 -14.68 19.40 14.32
N ILE A 162 -15.31 19.17 13.16
CA ILE A 162 -16.74 19.39 12.98
C ILE A 162 -17.50 18.11 13.39
N SER A 163 -17.11 16.97 12.81
CA SER A 163 -17.66 15.65 13.14
C SER A 163 -16.84 14.54 12.49
N TYR A 164 -16.63 13.43 13.21
CA TYR A 164 -16.05 12.24 12.59
C TYR A 164 -16.89 11.71 11.43
N SER A 165 -18.22 11.79 11.50
CA SER A 165 -19.09 11.37 10.41
C SER A 165 -18.84 12.16 9.13
N LEU A 166 -18.50 13.46 9.23
CA LEU A 166 -18.17 14.29 8.08
C LEU A 166 -16.91 13.81 7.35
N MET A 167 -15.94 13.24 8.06
CA MET A 167 -14.74 12.64 7.46
C MET A 167 -15.10 11.45 6.55
N PHE A 168 -16.03 10.58 6.98
CA PHE A 168 -16.50 9.45 6.15
C PHE A 168 -17.25 9.94 4.90
N TYR A 169 -18.14 10.93 5.04
CA TYR A 169 -18.85 11.51 3.89
C TYR A 169 -17.90 12.23 2.93
N ALA A 170 -16.92 12.95 3.44
CA ALA A 170 -15.94 13.65 2.63
C ALA A 170 -15.08 12.67 1.80
N GLU A 171 -14.59 11.58 2.42
CA GLU A 171 -13.86 10.55 1.69
C GLU A 171 -14.74 9.87 0.63
N ALA A 172 -16.02 9.59 0.94
CA ALA A 172 -16.98 9.06 -0.03
C ALA A 172 -17.18 10.03 -1.21
N ALA A 173 -17.33 11.32 -0.95
CA ALA A 173 -17.46 12.35 -1.98
C ALA A 173 -16.20 12.45 -2.86
N VAL A 174 -15.01 12.39 -2.27
CA VAL A 174 -13.74 12.36 -3.00
C VAL A 174 -13.65 11.13 -3.90
N LEU A 175 -14.05 9.95 -3.43
CA LEU A 175 -14.08 8.72 -4.24
C LEU A 175 -15.01 8.85 -5.45
N VAL A 176 -16.20 9.40 -5.25
CA VAL A 176 -17.17 9.63 -6.33
C VAL A 176 -16.60 10.65 -7.33
N PHE A 177 -16.13 11.81 -6.83
CA PHE A 177 -15.55 12.86 -7.67
C PHE A 177 -14.36 12.38 -8.51
N ALA A 178 -13.39 11.70 -7.87
CA ALA A 178 -12.23 11.14 -8.55
C ALA A 178 -12.63 10.09 -9.60
N THR A 179 -13.65 9.30 -9.32
CA THR A 179 -14.16 8.29 -10.27
C THR A 179 -14.84 8.95 -11.47
N LEU A 180 -15.65 9.97 -11.24
CA LEU A 180 -16.29 10.74 -12.34
C LEU A 180 -15.24 11.44 -13.22
N LEU A 181 -14.22 12.03 -12.59
CA LEU A 181 -13.10 12.64 -13.31
C LEU A 181 -12.36 11.61 -14.16
N MET A 182 -12.06 10.43 -13.63
CA MET A 182 -11.43 9.35 -14.36
C MET A 182 -12.29 8.87 -15.54
N MET A 183 -13.60 8.75 -15.35
CA MET A 183 -14.54 8.37 -16.43
C MET A 183 -14.56 9.42 -17.55
N ALA A 184 -14.49 10.72 -17.22
CA ALA A 184 -14.40 11.80 -18.20
C ALA A 184 -13.13 11.66 -19.06
N PHE A 185 -11.97 11.43 -18.43
CA PHE A 185 -10.71 11.19 -19.15
C PHE A 185 -10.77 9.94 -20.05
N PHE A 186 -11.40 8.86 -19.60
CA PHE A 186 -11.56 7.67 -20.43
C PHE A 186 -12.48 7.90 -21.63
N LYS A 187 -13.53 8.70 -21.48
CA LYS A 187 -14.45 9.05 -22.56
C LYS A 187 -13.76 9.90 -23.63
N GLU A 188 -13.00 10.92 -23.24
CA GLU A 188 -12.21 11.76 -24.16
C GLU A 188 -11.15 10.96 -24.93
N ALA A 189 -10.57 9.95 -24.29
CA ALA A 189 -9.60 9.06 -24.92
C ALA A 189 -10.22 8.02 -25.88
N GLY A 190 -11.54 8.09 -26.14
CA GLY A 190 -12.25 7.15 -27.02
C GLY A 190 -12.40 5.72 -26.44
N LEU A 191 -12.14 5.57 -25.16
CA LEU A 191 -12.21 4.31 -24.43
C LEU A 191 -13.48 4.28 -23.58
N GLY A 192 -14.61 4.01 -24.21
CA GLY A 192 -15.81 3.64 -23.45
C GLY A 192 -15.48 2.45 -22.52
N VAL A 193 -16.18 2.35 -21.37
CA VAL A 193 -15.98 1.30 -20.33
C VAL A 193 -15.89 -0.12 -20.93
N HIS A 194 -16.48 -0.35 -22.11
CA HIS A 194 -16.41 -1.61 -22.86
C HIS A 194 -15.33 -1.62 -23.98
N GLY A 195 -14.70 -0.49 -24.31
CA GLY A 195 -13.75 -0.40 -25.44
C GLY A 195 -12.34 -0.90 -25.12
N VAL A 196 -11.89 -0.75 -23.86
CA VAL A 196 -10.55 -1.19 -23.42
C VAL A 196 -10.41 -2.71 -23.47
N GLY A 197 -11.45 -3.45 -23.09
CA GLY A 197 -11.46 -4.92 -23.18
C GLY A 197 -11.33 -5.42 -24.63
N ARG A 198 -11.93 -4.73 -25.61
CA ARG A 198 -11.81 -5.07 -27.03
C ARG A 198 -10.45 -4.72 -27.63
N SER A 199 -9.82 -3.62 -27.19
CA SER A 199 -8.49 -3.23 -27.69
C SER A 199 -7.40 -4.18 -27.22
N VAL A 200 -7.44 -4.60 -25.94
CA VAL A 200 -6.52 -5.60 -25.38
C VAL A 200 -6.75 -6.97 -26.05
N LYS A 201 -8.01 -7.36 -26.27
CA LYS A 201 -8.34 -8.60 -26.97
C LYS A 201 -7.80 -8.60 -28.41
N ARG A 202 -7.93 -7.48 -29.15
CA ARG A 202 -7.33 -7.31 -30.49
C ARG A 202 -5.80 -7.31 -30.48
N SER A 203 -5.15 -6.77 -29.45
CA SER A 203 -3.68 -6.80 -29.34
C SER A 203 -3.19 -8.21 -29.02
N VAL A 204 -3.90 -8.94 -28.18
CA VAL A 204 -3.61 -10.35 -27.89
C VAL A 204 -3.92 -11.22 -29.13
N GLU A 205 -5.03 -11.00 -29.83
CA GLU A 205 -5.39 -11.68 -31.07
C GLU A 205 -4.35 -11.43 -32.17
N ARG A 206 -3.86 -10.20 -32.35
CA ARG A 206 -2.76 -9.90 -33.31
C ARG A 206 -1.42 -10.53 -32.93
N SER A 207 -1.16 -10.77 -31.65
CA SER A 207 0.04 -11.49 -31.18
C SER A 207 -0.10 -13.01 -31.33
N VAL A 208 -1.33 -13.50 -31.52
CA VAL A 208 -1.67 -14.92 -31.70
C VAL A 208 -1.89 -15.27 -33.19
N GLU A 209 -2.15 -14.27 -34.08
CA GLU A 209 -2.32 -14.46 -35.52
C GLU A 209 -0.99 -14.58 -36.29
N GLN A 210 0.03 -15.21 -35.71
CA GLN A 210 1.02 -15.94 -36.53
C GLN A 210 0.52 -17.37 -36.68
N PRO A 211 0.34 -17.87 -37.93
CA PRO A 211 -0.33 -19.12 -38.15
C PRO A 211 0.53 -20.30 -37.68
N VAL A 212 0.11 -20.90 -36.59
CA VAL A 212 0.48 -22.26 -36.24
C VAL A 212 -0.80 -23.07 -36.22
N GLU A 213 -1.11 -23.71 -37.33
CA GLU A 213 -2.05 -24.83 -37.39
C GLU A 213 -1.65 -25.88 -36.34
N ARG A 214 -2.46 -26.03 -35.29
CA ARG A 214 -2.54 -27.28 -34.51
C ARG A 214 -3.82 -27.40 -33.69
N SER A 215 -4.58 -28.42 -34.08
CA SER A 215 -5.57 -29.27 -33.41
C SER A 215 -6.12 -28.94 -32.00
N GLY A 216 -7.43 -29.12 -31.87
CA GLY A 216 -8.34 -28.88 -30.74
C GLY A 216 -8.13 -29.62 -29.41
N THR A 217 -7.05 -30.38 -29.21
CA THR A 217 -6.69 -31.04 -27.94
C THR A 217 -5.69 -30.24 -27.07
N ALA A 218 -5.17 -29.12 -27.58
CA ALA A 218 -4.13 -28.34 -26.92
C ALA A 218 -4.66 -27.35 -25.86
N GLN A 219 -5.92 -26.93 -25.91
CA GLN A 219 -6.43 -25.88 -25.01
C GLN A 219 -6.65 -26.35 -23.56
N THR A 220 -7.10 -27.61 -23.39
CA THR A 220 -7.27 -28.21 -22.03
C THR A 220 -5.92 -28.55 -21.39
N ALA A 221 -4.96 -29.01 -22.17
CA ALA A 221 -3.60 -29.29 -21.72
C ALA A 221 -2.85 -27.99 -21.35
N GLN A 222 -3.06 -26.89 -22.10
CA GLN A 222 -2.42 -25.60 -21.87
C GLN A 222 -2.93 -24.91 -20.60
N SER A 223 -4.23 -25.05 -20.25
CA SER A 223 -4.78 -24.50 -19.00
C SER A 223 -4.31 -25.30 -17.77
N GLN A 224 -4.15 -26.61 -17.87
CA GLN A 224 -3.57 -27.44 -16.82
C GLN A 224 -2.05 -27.22 -16.68
N GLN A 225 -1.35 -27.06 -17.78
CA GLN A 225 0.09 -26.78 -17.79
C GLN A 225 0.41 -25.39 -17.23
N SER A 226 -0.47 -24.38 -17.45
CA SER A 226 -0.32 -23.04 -16.85
C SER A 226 -0.54 -23.06 -15.34
N LYS A 227 -1.55 -23.78 -14.84
CA LYS A 227 -1.80 -23.94 -13.39
C LYS A 227 -0.66 -24.69 -12.69
N PHE A 228 -0.12 -25.71 -13.31
CA PHE A 228 1.03 -26.47 -12.80
C PHE A 228 2.31 -25.64 -12.80
N SER A 229 2.47 -24.76 -13.79
CA SER A 229 3.55 -23.77 -13.87
C SER A 229 3.49 -22.73 -12.75
N ILE A 230 2.29 -22.19 -12.45
CA ILE A 230 2.07 -21.20 -11.38
C ILE A 230 2.42 -21.80 -10.01
N TRP A 231 1.92 -22.98 -9.71
CA TRP A 231 2.18 -23.69 -8.44
C TRP A 231 3.67 -24.02 -8.25
N ARG A 232 4.34 -24.39 -9.33
CA ARG A 232 5.79 -24.60 -9.34
C ARG A 232 6.57 -23.31 -9.08
N SER A 233 6.12 -22.18 -9.63
CA SER A 233 6.72 -20.86 -9.42
C SER A 233 6.58 -20.41 -7.96
N TYR A 234 5.40 -20.56 -7.35
CA TYR A 234 5.20 -20.28 -5.92
C TYR A 234 6.04 -21.21 -5.03
N ARG A 235 6.06 -22.50 -5.29
CA ARG A 235 6.91 -23.44 -4.54
C ARG A 235 8.39 -23.06 -4.61
N ARG A 236 8.89 -22.69 -5.79
CA ARG A 236 10.26 -22.22 -5.98
C ARG A 236 10.52 -20.94 -5.19
N ALA A 237 9.62 -19.98 -5.24
CA ALA A 237 9.74 -18.71 -4.52
C ALA A 237 9.71 -18.93 -3.00
N CYS A 238 8.80 -19.75 -2.47
CA CYS A 238 8.72 -20.08 -1.04
C CYS A 238 9.90 -20.89 -0.51
N THR A 239 10.65 -21.59 -1.38
CA THR A 239 11.86 -22.33 -0.98
C THR A 239 13.14 -21.51 -1.14
N ASP A 240 13.09 -20.36 -1.79
CA ASP A 240 14.25 -19.48 -1.96
C ASP A 240 14.58 -18.73 -0.65
N LYS A 241 15.69 -19.09 -0.04
CA LYS A 241 16.16 -18.48 1.23
C LYS A 241 16.41 -16.98 1.12
N ALA A 242 16.83 -16.49 -0.05
CA ALA A 242 17.05 -15.06 -0.27
C ALA A 242 15.74 -14.29 -0.24
N LEU A 243 14.71 -14.76 -0.95
CA LEU A 243 13.38 -14.14 -0.94
C LEU A 243 12.72 -14.28 0.42
N MET A 244 12.70 -15.49 1.01
CA MET A 244 12.00 -15.72 2.28
C MET A 244 12.60 -14.90 3.42
N SER A 245 13.94 -14.71 3.45
CA SER A 245 14.55 -13.79 4.40
C SER A 245 14.05 -12.35 4.22
N MET A 246 13.87 -11.88 2.97
CA MET A 246 13.30 -10.56 2.69
C MET A 246 11.84 -10.46 3.15
N VAL A 247 11.01 -11.45 2.80
CA VAL A 247 9.58 -11.48 3.11
C VAL A 247 9.35 -11.49 4.62
N VAL A 248 10.04 -12.36 5.36
CA VAL A 248 9.88 -12.47 6.82
C VAL A 248 10.38 -11.22 7.54
N LEU A 249 11.57 -10.73 7.19
CA LEU A 249 12.13 -9.53 7.83
C LEU A 249 11.31 -8.28 7.51
N MET A 250 10.84 -8.14 6.29
CA MET A 250 9.97 -7.03 5.91
C MET A 250 8.57 -7.15 6.54
N PHE A 251 8.06 -8.36 6.75
CA PHE A 251 6.81 -8.54 7.49
C PHE A 251 6.94 -8.07 8.95
N LEU A 252 8.00 -8.46 9.63
CA LEU A 252 8.27 -7.98 11.00
C LEU A 252 8.45 -6.45 11.04
N TYR A 253 9.19 -5.89 10.06
CA TYR A 253 9.35 -4.45 9.93
C TYR A 253 8.01 -3.74 9.75
N THR A 254 7.22 -4.16 8.77
CA THR A 254 5.94 -3.50 8.45
C THR A 254 4.89 -3.73 9.53
N LEU A 255 4.93 -4.85 10.25
CA LEU A 255 4.07 -5.11 11.41
C LEU A 255 4.27 -4.06 12.51
N ALA A 256 5.52 -3.72 12.82
CA ALA A 256 5.85 -2.65 13.76
C ALA A 256 5.60 -1.25 13.16
N TYR A 257 5.92 -1.05 11.88
CA TYR A 257 5.74 0.23 11.18
C TYR A 257 4.28 0.67 11.13
N TYR A 258 3.33 -0.23 10.85
CA TYR A 258 1.90 0.10 10.78
C TYR A 258 1.29 0.54 12.11
N GLN A 259 2.03 0.47 13.22
CA GLN A 259 1.59 1.09 14.48
C GLN A 259 1.46 2.61 14.39
N ILE A 260 2.03 3.25 13.37
CA ILE A 260 1.83 4.67 13.07
C ILE A 260 0.34 5.02 12.85
N VAL A 261 -0.45 4.12 12.26
CA VAL A 261 -1.89 4.36 11.97
C VAL A 261 -2.82 3.68 12.98
N SER A 262 -2.32 2.83 13.85
CA SER A 262 -3.14 2.13 14.85
C SER A 262 -2.70 2.42 16.29
N GLY A 263 -1.48 2.10 16.67
CA GLY A 263 -0.96 2.26 18.02
C GLY A 263 -0.63 3.70 18.38
N LEU A 264 -0.04 4.46 17.46
CA LEU A 264 0.37 5.83 17.70
C LEU A 264 -0.81 6.75 18.08
N PRO A 265 -1.90 6.82 17.28
CA PRO A 265 -3.03 7.68 17.63
C PRO A 265 -3.67 7.28 18.99
N ILE A 266 -3.74 5.98 19.31
CA ILE A 266 -4.25 5.52 20.60
C ILE A 266 -3.33 5.92 21.74
N SER A 267 -1.99 5.76 21.59
CA SER A 267 -1.02 6.17 22.60
C SER A 267 -1.07 7.68 22.86
N MET A 268 -1.23 8.49 21.81
CA MET A 268 -1.37 9.96 21.93
C MET A 268 -2.64 10.35 22.67
N THR A 269 -3.77 9.69 22.39
CA THR A 269 -5.04 9.93 23.08
C THR A 269 -4.93 9.62 24.58
N GLN A 270 -4.19 8.58 24.97
CA GLN A 270 -3.99 8.20 26.38
C GLN A 270 -3.27 9.27 27.22
N ILE A 271 -2.48 10.14 26.57
CA ILE A 271 -1.80 11.28 27.23
C ILE A 271 -2.48 12.62 26.94
N GLY A 272 -3.70 12.62 26.40
CA GLY A 272 -4.49 13.82 26.16
C GLY A 272 -4.15 14.59 24.87
N LEU A 273 -3.34 14.03 23.96
CA LEU A 273 -3.08 14.61 22.65
C LEU A 273 -4.20 14.24 21.69
N GLY A 274 -4.63 15.20 20.88
CA GLY A 274 -5.78 15.09 19.99
C GLY A 274 -5.42 14.88 18.52
N THR A 275 -6.41 15.11 17.67
CA THR A 275 -6.28 14.96 16.22
C THR A 275 -5.38 16.02 15.59
N ASP A 276 -5.25 17.22 16.20
CA ASP A 276 -4.34 18.27 15.74
C ASP A 276 -2.88 17.81 15.78
N GLU A 277 -2.48 17.27 16.92
CA GLU A 277 -1.12 16.77 17.15
C GLU A 277 -0.83 15.58 16.25
N TYR A 278 -1.75 14.62 16.18
CA TYR A 278 -1.56 13.44 15.35
C TYR A 278 -1.49 13.77 13.85
N SER A 279 -2.38 14.65 13.35
CA SER A 279 -2.36 15.04 11.93
C SER A 279 -1.07 15.78 11.57
N SER A 280 -0.52 16.58 12.49
CA SER A 280 0.75 17.27 12.28
C SER A 280 1.92 16.31 12.14
N LEU A 281 1.94 15.20 12.91
CA LEU A 281 2.97 14.16 12.78
C LEU A 281 2.91 13.46 11.41
N LEU A 282 1.71 13.12 10.94
CA LEU A 282 1.53 12.51 9.61
C LEU A 282 1.97 13.48 8.50
N THR A 283 1.70 14.78 8.69
CA THR A 283 2.14 15.83 7.75
C THR A 283 3.66 15.98 7.74
N ILE A 284 4.32 15.94 8.91
CA ILE A 284 5.79 15.93 9.03
C ILE A 284 6.36 14.73 8.26
N ASN A 285 5.82 13.53 8.48
CA ASN A 285 6.25 12.33 7.76
C ASN A 285 6.10 12.48 6.25
N GLY A 286 4.90 12.79 5.76
CA GLY A 286 4.66 12.96 4.33
C GLY A 286 5.50 14.09 3.71
N GLY A 287 5.68 15.20 4.41
CA GLY A 287 6.51 16.34 3.99
C GLY A 287 7.98 15.95 3.82
N ILE A 288 8.55 15.24 4.80
CA ILE A 288 9.94 14.73 4.72
C ILE A 288 10.10 13.78 3.54
N LEU A 289 9.15 12.85 3.34
CA LEU A 289 9.19 11.93 2.20
C LEU A 289 9.10 12.67 0.86
N CYS A 290 8.22 13.65 0.71
CA CYS A 290 8.11 14.44 -0.51
C CYS A 290 9.39 15.20 -0.84
N LEU A 291 10.03 15.80 0.16
CA LEU A 291 11.20 16.66 -0.04
C LEU A 291 12.50 15.85 -0.18
N LEU A 292 12.68 14.83 0.66
CA LEU A 292 13.97 14.15 0.79
C LEU A 292 14.07 12.83 0.03
N GLN A 293 12.97 12.26 -0.48
CA GLN A 293 13.02 10.94 -1.13
C GLN A 293 13.93 10.90 -2.36
N ILE A 294 13.88 11.93 -3.21
CA ILE A 294 14.72 12.00 -4.43
C ILE A 294 16.21 12.18 -4.09
N PRO A 295 16.60 13.15 -3.24
CA PRO A 295 17.98 13.29 -2.78
C PRO A 295 18.52 12.05 -2.06
N ALA A 296 17.69 11.41 -1.21
CA ALA A 296 18.07 10.22 -0.48
C ALA A 296 18.37 9.04 -1.41
N ILE A 297 17.52 8.80 -2.43
CA ILE A 297 17.78 7.75 -3.42
C ILE A 297 19.10 8.00 -4.16
N ALA A 298 19.40 9.25 -4.52
CA ALA A 298 20.67 9.58 -5.18
C ALA A 298 21.89 9.30 -4.28
N LEU A 299 21.78 9.58 -2.97
CA LEU A 299 22.80 9.26 -1.98
C LEU A 299 22.99 7.74 -1.84
N PHE A 300 21.89 6.99 -1.77
CA PHE A 300 21.90 5.55 -1.55
C PHE A 300 22.45 4.75 -2.73
N GLN A 301 22.43 5.30 -3.96
CA GLN A 301 23.06 4.67 -5.12
C GLN A 301 24.56 4.40 -4.93
N ARG A 302 25.24 5.12 -4.04
CA ARG A 302 26.66 4.95 -3.71
C ARG A 302 26.91 3.87 -2.64
N MET A 303 25.87 3.29 -2.07
CA MET A 303 25.94 2.31 -1.00
C MET A 303 25.40 0.96 -1.44
N SER A 304 25.83 -0.14 -0.80
CA SER A 304 25.19 -1.44 -1.02
C SER A 304 23.78 -1.47 -0.41
N ASN A 305 22.85 -2.17 -1.08
CA ASN A 305 21.46 -2.29 -0.60
C ASN A 305 21.39 -2.78 0.87
N THR A 306 22.24 -3.73 1.24
CA THR A 306 22.29 -4.25 2.62
C THR A 306 22.66 -3.15 3.62
N ARG A 307 23.65 -2.29 3.30
CA ARG A 307 24.05 -1.19 4.20
C ARG A 307 22.93 -0.17 4.36
N VAL A 308 22.26 0.19 3.27
CA VAL A 308 21.14 1.14 3.31
C VAL A 308 19.98 0.59 4.14
N LEU A 309 19.61 -0.69 3.95
CA LEU A 309 18.55 -1.34 4.71
C LEU A 309 18.88 -1.39 6.21
N VAL A 310 20.09 -1.83 6.58
CA VAL A 310 20.51 -1.90 7.99
C VAL A 310 20.53 -0.51 8.62
N LEU A 311 21.09 0.50 7.94
CA LEU A 311 21.12 1.88 8.43
C LEU A 311 19.70 2.45 8.59
N GLY A 312 18.85 2.30 7.56
CA GLY A 312 17.46 2.78 7.62
C GLY A 312 16.67 2.15 8.77
N MET A 313 16.78 0.83 8.95
CA MET A 313 16.11 0.13 10.04
C MET A 313 16.66 0.49 11.42
N SER A 314 17.98 0.75 11.53
CA SER A 314 18.59 1.21 12.79
C SER A 314 18.11 2.62 13.15
N ILE A 315 18.01 3.53 12.19
CA ILE A 315 17.46 4.87 12.41
C ILE A 315 15.98 4.78 12.80
N THR A 316 15.20 3.92 12.14
CA THR A 316 13.80 3.66 12.51
C THR A 316 13.70 3.14 13.95
N ALA A 317 14.56 2.19 14.36
CA ALA A 317 14.59 1.68 15.72
C ALA A 317 14.86 2.79 16.76
N VAL A 318 15.79 3.70 16.48
CA VAL A 318 16.04 4.88 17.32
C VAL A 318 14.81 5.77 17.39
N GLY A 319 14.15 6.06 16.27
CA GLY A 319 12.91 6.85 16.25
C GLY A 319 11.80 6.22 17.11
N TYR A 320 11.60 4.91 17.01
CA TYR A 320 10.60 4.21 17.83
C TYR A 320 11.01 4.11 19.31
N ALA A 321 12.31 4.07 19.63
CA ALA A 321 12.80 4.15 20.99
C ALA A 321 12.41 5.47 21.69
N PHE A 322 12.41 6.58 20.97
CA PHE A 322 11.91 7.86 21.49
C PHE A 322 10.42 7.83 21.85
N GLN A 323 9.63 6.93 21.26
CA GLN A 323 8.20 6.80 21.61
C GLN A 323 7.97 6.05 22.93
N ILE A 324 8.95 5.29 23.44
CA ILE A 324 8.80 4.50 24.69
C ILE A 324 8.45 5.41 25.88
N GLY A 325 9.08 6.56 25.98
CA GLY A 325 8.84 7.53 27.07
C GLY A 325 8.19 8.83 26.58
N ALA A 326 7.50 8.81 25.42
CA ALA A 326 6.92 10.01 24.87
C ALA A 326 5.71 10.47 25.70
N ASP A 327 5.81 11.66 26.27
CA ASP A 327 4.80 12.34 27.10
C ASP A 327 4.31 13.67 26.52
N SER A 328 4.88 14.08 25.40
CA SER A 328 4.60 15.36 24.75
C SER A 328 4.61 15.25 23.23
N TRP A 329 3.92 16.17 22.56
CA TRP A 329 3.93 16.27 21.11
C TRP A 329 5.35 16.41 20.54
N VAL A 330 6.23 17.17 21.21
CA VAL A 330 7.62 17.38 20.76
C VAL A 330 8.38 16.06 20.70
N THR A 331 8.24 15.20 21.69
CA THR A 331 8.90 13.89 21.71
C THR A 331 8.40 13.00 20.56
N PHE A 332 7.10 12.98 20.31
CA PHE A 332 6.54 12.28 19.15
C PHE A 332 6.98 12.87 17.81
N ALA A 333 7.13 14.21 17.72
CA ALA A 333 7.62 14.87 16.52
C ALA A 333 9.08 14.51 16.21
N ILE A 334 9.95 14.52 17.22
CA ILE A 334 11.35 14.05 17.08
C ILE A 334 11.39 12.58 16.64
N ALA A 335 10.61 11.73 17.30
CA ALA A 335 10.47 10.33 16.94
C ALA A 335 10.06 10.18 15.48
N THR A 336 9.05 10.96 15.04
CA THR A 336 8.53 10.95 13.67
C THR A 336 9.60 11.34 12.66
N VAL A 337 10.35 12.40 12.90
CA VAL A 337 11.46 12.80 12.02
C VAL A 337 12.48 11.66 11.90
N LEU A 338 12.89 11.08 13.02
CA LEU A 338 13.91 10.01 13.03
C LEU A 338 13.44 8.77 12.26
N TRP A 339 12.27 8.21 12.58
CA TRP A 339 11.84 7.01 11.88
C TRP A 339 11.49 7.27 10.40
N THR A 340 11.06 8.48 10.05
CA THR A 340 10.84 8.86 8.63
C THR A 340 12.16 8.91 7.85
N LEU A 341 13.23 9.41 8.46
CA LEU A 341 14.57 9.35 7.85
C LEU A 341 15.02 7.91 7.60
N GLY A 342 14.70 6.98 8.51
CA GLY A 342 14.93 5.55 8.32
C GLY A 342 14.10 4.97 7.18
N GLU A 343 12.85 5.38 7.05
CA GLU A 343 11.90 4.95 6.01
C GLU A 343 12.41 5.27 4.60
N LEU A 344 13.04 6.44 4.38
CA LEU A 344 13.60 6.86 3.10
C LEU A 344 14.53 5.80 2.48
N GLY A 345 15.30 5.09 3.32
CA GLY A 345 16.21 4.03 2.88
C GLY A 345 15.55 2.64 2.81
N THR A 346 14.46 2.42 3.54
CA THR A 346 13.96 1.05 3.75
C THR A 346 13.08 0.59 2.58
N PHE A 347 11.96 1.23 2.33
CA PHE A 347 10.98 0.73 1.36
C PHE A 347 11.46 0.71 -0.09
N PRO A 348 12.08 1.78 -0.64
CA PRO A 348 12.56 1.77 -2.02
C PRO A 348 13.65 0.72 -2.25
N ILE A 349 14.56 0.59 -1.27
CA ILE A 349 15.69 -0.34 -1.38
C ILE A 349 15.25 -1.79 -1.18
N ALA A 350 14.28 -2.05 -0.29
CA ALA A 350 13.70 -3.38 -0.13
C ALA A 350 13.03 -3.86 -1.44
N ALA A 351 12.19 -3.03 -2.06
CA ALA A 351 11.56 -3.35 -3.34
C ALA A 351 12.58 -3.61 -4.45
N THR A 352 13.63 -2.77 -4.54
CA THR A 352 14.74 -2.95 -5.49
C THR A 352 15.51 -4.25 -5.21
N THR A 353 15.75 -4.58 -3.95
CA THR A 353 16.45 -5.81 -3.56
C THR A 353 15.67 -7.03 -3.99
N VAL A 354 14.34 -7.06 -3.77
CA VAL A 354 13.48 -8.15 -4.24
C VAL A 354 13.52 -8.27 -5.77
N ALA A 355 13.49 -7.15 -6.50
CA ALA A 355 13.60 -7.15 -7.96
C ALA A 355 14.92 -7.72 -8.46
N ASN A 356 16.03 -7.45 -7.75
CA ASN A 356 17.38 -7.90 -8.12
C ASN A 356 17.61 -9.39 -7.83
N ILE A 357 17.02 -9.93 -6.75
CA ILE A 357 17.13 -11.36 -6.42
C ILE A 357 16.19 -12.24 -7.25
N ALA A 358 15.15 -11.65 -7.84
CA ALA A 358 14.13 -12.39 -8.58
C ALA A 358 14.65 -12.87 -9.95
N PRO A 359 14.63 -14.22 -10.23
CA PRO A 359 14.90 -14.74 -11.57
C PRO A 359 13.91 -14.19 -12.59
N LYS A 360 14.37 -13.98 -13.84
CA LYS A 360 13.59 -13.32 -14.91
C LYS A 360 12.26 -14.02 -15.19
N ASP A 361 12.22 -15.33 -15.09
CA ASP A 361 11.07 -16.21 -15.37
C ASP A 361 9.96 -16.16 -14.28
N VAL A 362 10.30 -15.80 -13.04
CA VAL A 362 9.38 -15.78 -11.88
C VAL A 362 9.31 -14.44 -11.14
N ARG A 363 9.80 -13.36 -11.76
CA ARG A 363 9.85 -12.03 -11.13
C ARG A 363 8.51 -11.56 -10.60
N GLY A 364 7.41 -11.83 -11.31
CA GLY A 364 6.05 -11.49 -10.86
C GLY A 364 5.65 -12.20 -9.57
N THR A 365 5.99 -13.48 -9.43
CA THR A 365 5.71 -14.26 -8.21
C THR A 365 6.49 -13.73 -7.00
N TYR A 366 7.76 -13.34 -7.19
CA TYR A 366 8.59 -12.74 -6.12
C TYR A 366 8.03 -11.40 -5.64
N GLN A 367 7.64 -10.53 -6.57
CA GLN A 367 7.01 -9.25 -6.23
C GLN A 367 5.63 -9.45 -5.58
N GLY A 368 4.87 -10.43 -6.03
CA GLY A 368 3.57 -10.78 -5.45
C GLY A 368 3.70 -11.21 -3.98
N LEU A 369 4.66 -12.07 -3.65
CA LEU A 369 4.94 -12.48 -2.28
C LEU A 369 5.44 -11.31 -1.41
N TYR A 370 6.26 -10.43 -1.96
CA TYR A 370 6.68 -9.23 -1.26
C TYR A 370 5.51 -8.27 -1.00
N ASN A 371 4.63 -8.08 -1.96
CA ASN A 371 3.46 -7.22 -1.79
C ASN A 371 2.44 -7.78 -0.79
N LEU A 372 2.37 -9.11 -0.63
CA LEU A 372 1.51 -9.75 0.38
C LEU A 372 1.88 -9.31 1.81
N VAL A 373 3.15 -8.99 2.06
CA VAL A 373 3.63 -8.46 3.35
C VAL A 373 2.82 -7.26 3.82
N TRP A 374 2.53 -6.31 2.92
CA TRP A 374 1.77 -5.11 3.22
C TRP A 374 0.33 -5.43 3.65
N SER A 375 -0.33 -6.33 2.92
CA SER A 375 -1.71 -6.72 3.24
C SER A 375 -1.79 -7.46 4.57
N LEU A 376 -0.84 -8.36 4.84
CA LEU A 376 -0.76 -9.07 6.12
C LEU A 376 -0.48 -8.11 7.27
N SER A 377 0.46 -7.18 7.12
CA SER A 377 0.78 -6.23 8.18
C SER A 377 -0.39 -5.28 8.46
N ASN A 378 -1.12 -4.85 7.44
CA ASN A 378 -2.32 -4.03 7.60
C ASN A 378 -3.44 -4.76 8.37
N ALA A 379 -3.51 -6.09 8.25
CA ALA A 379 -4.46 -6.92 9.00
C ALA A 379 -3.98 -7.19 10.44
N PHE A 380 -2.73 -7.59 10.62
CA PHE A 380 -2.24 -8.06 11.91
C PHE A 380 -1.70 -6.95 12.83
N SER A 381 -1.18 -5.85 12.27
CA SER A 381 -0.58 -4.78 13.07
C SER A 381 -1.58 -4.13 14.03
N PRO A 382 -2.78 -3.68 13.60
CA PRO A 382 -3.76 -3.11 14.52
C PRO A 382 -4.23 -4.10 15.58
N LEU A 383 -4.41 -5.37 15.20
CA LEU A 383 -4.83 -6.43 16.11
C LEU A 383 -3.81 -6.64 17.24
N VAL A 384 -2.54 -6.85 16.87
CA VAL A 384 -1.45 -7.10 17.84
C VAL A 384 -1.18 -5.84 18.67
N GLY A 385 -1.10 -4.67 18.01
CA GLY A 385 -0.85 -3.41 18.71
C GLY A 385 -1.95 -3.02 19.67
N GLY A 386 -3.21 -3.15 19.25
CA GLY A 386 -4.36 -2.87 20.11
C GLY A 386 -4.42 -3.79 21.32
N TRP A 387 -4.11 -5.09 21.15
CA TRP A 387 -4.04 -6.02 22.25
C TRP A 387 -2.91 -5.69 23.24
N ILE A 388 -1.70 -5.39 22.73
CA ILE A 388 -0.56 -5.00 23.59
C ILE A 388 -0.87 -3.70 24.35
N LEU A 389 -1.42 -2.69 23.67
CA LEU A 389 -1.82 -1.43 24.30
C LEU A 389 -2.84 -1.64 25.42
N ASN A 390 -3.83 -2.51 25.18
CA ASN A 390 -4.88 -2.79 26.14
C ASN A 390 -4.39 -3.56 27.38
N ALA A 391 -3.47 -4.52 27.16
CA ALA A 391 -3.00 -5.42 28.22
C ALA A 391 -1.80 -4.86 28.99
N PHE A 392 -0.88 -4.15 28.32
CA PHE A 392 0.43 -3.80 28.86
C PHE A 392 0.76 -2.29 28.71
N GLY A 393 -0.06 -1.52 28.01
CA GLY A 393 0.15 -0.09 27.80
C GLY A 393 1.15 0.28 26.69
N SER A 394 1.30 1.60 26.48
CA SER A 394 2.08 2.17 25.37
C SER A 394 3.59 1.90 25.49
N HIS A 395 4.16 1.93 26.70
CA HIS A 395 5.58 1.65 26.90
C HIS A 395 5.99 0.27 26.38
N VAL A 396 5.17 -0.76 26.64
CA VAL A 396 5.45 -2.13 26.19
C VAL A 396 5.31 -2.23 24.67
N LEU A 397 4.29 -1.60 24.08
CA LEU A 397 4.12 -1.59 22.63
C LEU A 397 5.35 -1.01 21.92
N TRP A 398 5.79 0.18 22.34
CA TRP A 398 6.92 0.86 21.68
C TRP A 398 8.25 0.15 21.95
N THR A 399 8.42 -0.48 23.11
CA THR A 399 9.57 -1.34 23.40
C THR A 399 9.59 -2.55 22.46
N CYS A 400 8.46 -3.24 22.30
CA CYS A 400 8.34 -4.37 21.38
C CYS A 400 8.64 -3.96 19.92
N CYS A 401 8.12 -2.81 19.46
CA CYS A 401 8.41 -2.30 18.12
C CYS A 401 9.90 -1.98 17.95
N THR A 402 10.52 -1.31 18.93
CA THR A 402 11.96 -0.97 18.90
C THR A 402 12.82 -2.23 18.83
N VAL A 403 12.56 -3.21 19.69
CA VAL A 403 13.27 -4.50 19.70
C VAL A 403 13.08 -5.22 18.35
N MET A 404 11.87 -5.19 17.79
CA MET A 404 11.59 -5.79 16.50
C MET A 404 12.40 -5.14 15.37
N PHE A 405 12.53 -3.81 15.33
CA PHE A 405 13.37 -3.12 14.34
C PHE A 405 14.86 -3.47 14.51
N VAL A 406 15.35 -3.60 15.75
CA VAL A 406 16.73 -4.05 16.00
C VAL A 406 16.94 -5.49 15.49
N ILE A 407 16.01 -6.40 15.81
CA ILE A 407 16.05 -7.79 15.30
C ILE A 407 16.06 -7.81 13.78
N VAL A 408 15.24 -6.98 13.13
CA VAL A 408 15.17 -6.89 11.68
C VAL A 408 16.48 -6.35 11.11
N ALA A 409 17.07 -5.30 11.68
CA ALA A 409 18.35 -4.75 11.25
C ALA A 409 19.48 -5.79 11.33
N ILE A 410 19.57 -6.52 12.46
CA ILE A 410 20.53 -7.64 12.64
C ILE A 410 20.23 -8.75 11.63
N GLY A 411 18.95 -9.12 11.44
CA GLY A 411 18.52 -10.13 10.49
C GLY A 411 18.93 -9.80 9.06
N PHE A 412 18.80 -8.54 8.64
CA PHE A 412 19.26 -8.09 7.31
C PHE A 412 20.77 -8.16 7.17
N TYR A 413 21.52 -7.88 8.21
CA TYR A 413 22.97 -8.02 8.19
C TYR A 413 23.41 -9.49 8.11
N VAL A 414 22.85 -10.36 8.96
CA VAL A 414 23.21 -11.79 9.03
C VAL A 414 22.82 -12.53 7.75
N THR A 415 21.63 -12.25 7.19
CA THR A 415 21.11 -12.93 5.99
C THR A 415 21.58 -12.30 4.67
N ARG A 416 22.58 -11.42 4.67
CA ARG A 416 23.07 -10.74 3.46
C ARG A 416 23.64 -11.69 2.39
N GLY A 417 24.39 -12.70 2.80
CA GLY A 417 25.12 -13.58 1.89
C GLY A 417 24.25 -14.29 0.84
N PRO A 418 23.12 -14.93 1.20
CA PRO A 418 22.17 -15.50 0.22
C PRO A 418 21.64 -14.45 -0.77
N ARG A 419 21.29 -13.24 -0.32
CA ARG A 419 20.75 -12.17 -1.17
C ARG A 419 21.77 -11.61 -2.14
N GLU A 420 22.98 -11.34 -1.68
CA GLU A 420 24.09 -10.83 -2.52
C GLU A 420 24.48 -11.85 -3.59
N ARG A 421 24.53 -13.14 -3.23
CA ARG A 421 24.76 -14.21 -4.21
C ARG A 421 23.63 -14.36 -5.22
N ALA A 422 22.37 -14.24 -4.80
CA ALA A 422 21.22 -14.30 -5.69
C ALA A 422 21.21 -13.09 -6.65
N ALA A 423 21.48 -11.88 -6.17
CA ALA A 423 21.57 -10.69 -6.99
C ALA A 423 22.69 -10.80 -8.03
N ALA A 424 23.87 -11.27 -7.64
CA ALA A 424 25.03 -11.47 -8.54
C ALA A 424 24.78 -12.50 -9.65
N ARG A 425 23.89 -13.49 -9.44
CA ARG A 425 23.50 -14.47 -10.47
C ARG A 425 22.56 -13.89 -11.53
N ASN A 426 21.87 -12.82 -11.23
CA ASN A 426 20.83 -12.23 -12.08
C ASN A 426 21.31 -10.97 -12.84
N LEU A 427 22.51 -10.47 -12.54
CA LEU A 427 23.23 -9.46 -13.30
C LEU A 427 23.92 -10.06 -14.52
#